data_3ea5793a5136d0666888a03dec222689
#
_entry.id   3ea5793a5136d0666888a03dec222689
#
_cell.length_a   1.000
_cell.length_b   1.000
_cell.length_c   1.000
_cell.angle_alpha   90.00
_cell.angle_beta   90.00
_cell.angle_gamma   90.00
#
_symmetry.space_group_name_H-M   'P 1'
#
loop_
_entity.id
_entity.type
_entity.pdbx_description
1 polymer ?
#
loop_
_entity_poly.entity_id
_entity_poly.type
_entity_poly.pdbx_seq_one_letter_code
_entity_poly.pdbx_strand_id
1 'polypeptide(L)'
;YADNCGVIPGSPADWWEVDQTGSSKTYRKTPSQLDILCKVETHNHPTAISPFPGAATGVGGEIRDEGATGIGGRPKAGISAFMVSNLEVPGYTQPWEKHIAEHPTRMAAPLDIMLEGPIGGAAFGNEFGRPQLCGMFRTLQLEHNGQHRGYHKPIMVAGGMGNMKREHVDKKPIPPTALILQLGGPAMKIGLGGGAASSIGAGSQSEALDFDSVQRGNPEMERRCQQVIDGCIALGADNPMLSIHDIGAGGLSNGLPELVEATGGHFHLRKIHNEDSSMSPMEIWCNESQERYVMAVMPDRIDAFTALCTRERCPVAIVGEATDDGQLVLEDSHFKNKPIDMEMGVLLGKTPKMLKDVKRLAETHAELDVSEIQLPDAIDRVLRFPAVANKSF
;
A
#
# COMPACT_ATOMS: atom_id res chain seq x y z
N TYR A 1 -17.00 -0.26 -0.65
CA TYR A 1 -15.63 -0.05 -1.13
C TYR A 1 -15.71 0.14 -2.64
N ALA A 2 -15.30 1.28 -3.14
CA ALA A 2 -15.52 1.60 -4.55
C ALA A 2 -14.20 1.91 -5.30
N ASP A 3 -13.11 2.22 -4.59
CA ASP A 3 -11.82 2.54 -5.20
C ASP A 3 -10.68 2.46 -4.16
N ASN A 4 -9.43 2.66 -4.58
CA ASN A 4 -8.23 2.54 -3.76
C ASN A 4 -8.16 3.56 -2.63
N CYS A 5 -8.69 4.79 -2.82
CA CYS A 5 -8.73 5.85 -1.81
C CYS A 5 -10.13 6.36 -1.53
N GLY A 6 -10.31 6.96 -0.36
CA GLY A 6 -11.42 7.86 -0.11
C GLY A 6 -11.26 9.16 -0.90
N VAL A 7 -12.32 9.61 -1.58
CA VAL A 7 -12.34 10.87 -2.32
C VAL A 7 -13.32 11.81 -1.65
N ILE A 8 -12.85 12.99 -1.27
CA ILE A 8 -13.65 14.03 -0.61
C ILE A 8 -13.77 15.21 -1.57
N PRO A 9 -15.00 15.74 -1.79
CA PRO A 9 -15.18 16.93 -2.62
C PRO A 9 -14.30 18.09 -2.14
N GLY A 10 -13.51 18.64 -3.05
CA GLY A 10 -12.66 19.79 -2.80
C GLY A 10 -13.16 21.06 -3.45
N SER A 11 -12.28 21.94 -3.87
CA SER A 11 -12.58 23.27 -4.39
C SER A 11 -11.85 23.57 -5.68
N PRO A 12 -12.28 24.60 -6.44
CA PRO A 12 -11.50 25.10 -7.57
C PRO A 12 -10.11 25.54 -7.14
N ALA A 13 -9.11 25.12 -7.90
CA ALA A 13 -7.72 25.53 -7.69
C ALA A 13 -6.92 25.44 -8.99
N ASP A 14 -5.73 26.05 -8.99
CA ASP A 14 -4.80 25.94 -10.11
C ASP A 14 -4.07 24.59 -10.05
N TRP A 15 -4.18 23.82 -11.11
CA TRP A 15 -3.45 22.57 -11.31
C TRP A 15 -2.23 22.81 -12.18
N TRP A 16 -1.03 22.53 -11.65
CA TRP A 16 0.18 22.56 -12.43
C TRP A 16 0.41 21.26 -13.19
N GLU A 17 0.55 21.33 -14.49
CA GLU A 17 0.78 20.18 -15.36
C GLU A 17 1.73 20.53 -16.51
N VAL A 18 2.36 19.51 -17.08
CA VAL A 18 3.16 19.67 -18.29
C VAL A 18 2.23 19.82 -19.49
N ASP A 19 2.46 20.84 -20.29
CA ASP A 19 1.73 20.99 -21.57
C ASP A 19 2.17 19.88 -22.53
N GLN A 20 1.23 18.99 -22.86
CA GLN A 20 1.47 17.86 -23.76
C GLN A 20 1.27 18.22 -25.24
N THR A 21 0.63 19.35 -25.51
CA THR A 21 0.19 19.72 -26.87
C THR A 21 1.24 20.52 -27.66
N GLY A 22 2.13 21.22 -26.94
CA GLY A 22 3.17 22.05 -27.56
C GLY A 22 4.42 21.26 -27.96
N SER A 23 5.22 21.83 -28.85
CA SER A 23 6.55 21.32 -29.18
C SER A 23 7.54 21.49 -28.02
N SER A 24 7.32 22.50 -27.18
CA SER A 24 8.06 22.77 -25.96
C SER A 24 7.26 22.28 -24.77
N LYS A 25 7.82 21.32 -24.02
CA LYS A 25 7.18 20.76 -22.82
C LYS A 25 7.42 21.71 -21.65
N THR A 26 6.50 22.64 -21.45
CA THR A 26 6.54 23.63 -20.36
C THR A 26 5.44 23.33 -19.34
N TYR A 27 5.67 23.75 -18.10
CA TYR A 27 4.61 23.70 -17.09
C TYR A 27 3.61 24.84 -17.32
N ARG A 28 2.33 24.49 -17.18
CA ARG A 28 1.24 25.47 -17.23
C ARG A 28 0.33 25.31 -16.01
N LYS A 29 -0.35 26.40 -15.66
CA LYS A 29 -1.46 26.40 -14.74
C LYS A 29 -2.76 26.14 -15.48
N THR A 30 -3.52 25.17 -15.00
CA THR A 30 -4.86 24.88 -15.53
C THR A 30 -5.86 25.01 -14.39
N PRO A 31 -6.82 25.96 -14.46
CA PRO A 31 -7.90 26.02 -13.49
C PRO A 31 -8.68 24.70 -13.53
N SER A 32 -8.85 24.06 -12.39
CA SER A 32 -9.49 22.75 -12.29
C SER A 32 -10.31 22.65 -11.01
N GLN A 33 -11.38 21.88 -11.06
CA GLN A 33 -12.06 21.44 -9.85
C GLN A 33 -11.27 20.25 -9.30
N LEU A 34 -10.69 20.44 -8.11
CA LEU A 34 -9.86 19.42 -7.46
C LEU A 34 -10.60 18.79 -6.31
N ASP A 35 -10.51 17.48 -6.21
CA ASP A 35 -10.98 16.69 -5.07
C ASP A 35 -9.79 16.16 -4.27
N ILE A 36 -10.02 15.88 -2.98
CA ILE A 36 -8.99 15.48 -2.04
C ILE A 36 -8.99 13.95 -1.94
N LEU A 37 -7.83 13.36 -2.11
CA LEU A 37 -7.57 11.95 -1.83
C LEU A 37 -7.17 11.79 -0.38
N CYS A 38 -7.60 10.70 0.24
CA CYS A 38 -7.20 10.31 1.58
C CYS A 38 -7.08 8.79 1.65
N LYS A 39 -5.89 8.31 2.03
CA LYS A 39 -5.60 6.88 2.20
C LYS A 39 -4.93 6.63 3.55
N VAL A 40 -5.26 5.51 4.16
CA VAL A 40 -4.57 4.97 5.33
C VAL A 40 -4.41 3.47 5.16
N GLU A 41 -3.18 3.00 5.26
CA GLU A 41 -2.78 1.60 5.19
C GLU A 41 -2.08 1.16 6.47
N THR A 42 -2.03 -0.15 6.72
CA THR A 42 -1.20 -0.74 7.76
C THR A 42 -0.18 -1.71 7.15
N HIS A 43 1.06 -1.66 7.62
CA HIS A 43 2.13 -2.54 7.16
C HIS A 43 2.86 -3.19 8.34
N ASN A 44 2.11 -3.94 9.14
CA ASN A 44 2.51 -4.40 10.47
C ASN A 44 3.58 -5.49 10.43
N HIS A 45 3.32 -6.59 9.69
CA HIS A 45 4.20 -7.76 9.69
C HIS A 45 5.57 -7.46 9.06
N PRO A 46 5.68 -6.85 7.88
CA PRO A 46 6.99 -6.51 7.32
C PRO A 46 7.79 -5.57 8.21
N THR A 47 7.12 -4.61 8.87
CA THR A 47 7.76 -3.69 9.83
C THR A 47 8.25 -4.43 11.09
N ALA A 48 7.53 -5.47 11.54
CA ALA A 48 7.96 -6.30 12.67
C ALA A 48 9.23 -7.09 12.34
N ILE A 49 9.36 -7.59 11.11
CA ILE A 49 10.50 -8.43 10.69
C ILE A 49 11.71 -7.57 10.32
N SER A 50 11.50 -6.50 9.58
CA SER A 50 12.56 -5.61 9.10
C SER A 50 12.05 -4.17 9.04
N PRO A 51 12.26 -3.38 10.10
CA PRO A 51 11.58 -2.11 10.31
C PRO A 51 11.77 -1.08 9.18
N PHE A 52 13.02 -0.90 8.73
CA PHE A 52 13.30 0.08 7.66
C PHE A 52 12.61 -0.28 6.33
N PRO A 53 12.87 -1.45 5.70
CA PRO A 53 12.21 -1.78 4.42
C PRO A 53 10.72 -2.02 4.59
N GLY A 54 10.28 -2.56 5.73
CA GLY A 54 8.86 -2.78 6.00
C GLY A 54 8.06 -1.48 6.07
N ALA A 55 8.56 -0.47 6.75
CA ALA A 55 7.91 0.84 6.80
C ALA A 55 8.03 1.59 5.46
N ALA A 56 9.16 1.47 4.78
CA ALA A 56 9.38 2.07 3.46
C ALA A 56 8.34 1.57 2.44
N THR A 57 8.16 0.26 2.33
CA THR A 57 7.20 -0.34 1.39
C THR A 57 5.75 -0.11 1.80
N GLY A 58 5.47 0.06 3.10
CA GLY A 58 4.16 0.52 3.56
C GLY A 58 3.80 1.91 3.05
N VAL A 59 4.75 2.84 3.08
CA VAL A 59 4.58 4.18 2.50
C VAL A 59 4.44 4.11 0.98
N GLY A 60 5.22 3.26 0.30
CA GLY A 60 5.10 3.03 -1.13
C GLY A 60 3.71 2.50 -1.52
N GLY A 61 3.16 1.54 -0.76
CA GLY A 61 1.81 1.01 -0.98
C GLY A 61 0.74 2.09 -0.88
N GLU A 62 0.82 2.93 0.12
CA GLU A 62 -0.12 4.02 0.31
C GLU A 62 -0.02 5.06 -0.83
N ILE A 63 1.18 5.39 -1.30
CA ILE A 63 1.40 6.27 -2.46
C ILE A 63 0.77 5.68 -3.73
N ARG A 64 0.93 4.36 -3.96
CA ARG A 64 0.35 3.71 -5.14
C ARG A 64 -1.17 3.76 -5.15
N ASP A 65 -1.80 3.55 -4.01
CA ASP A 65 -3.25 3.65 -3.89
C ASP A 65 -3.76 5.04 -4.26
N GLU A 66 -3.08 6.10 -3.81
CA GLU A 66 -3.44 7.46 -4.23
C GLU A 66 -3.28 7.65 -5.74
N GLY A 67 -2.17 7.15 -6.32
CA GLY A 67 -1.90 7.23 -7.75
C GLY A 67 -2.90 6.44 -8.61
N ALA A 68 -3.40 5.31 -8.09
CA ALA A 68 -4.30 4.39 -8.77
C ALA A 68 -5.79 4.68 -8.54
N THR A 69 -6.13 5.77 -7.87
CA THR A 69 -7.54 6.14 -7.65
C THR A 69 -8.14 6.76 -8.90
N GLY A 70 -9.37 6.36 -9.25
CA GLY A 70 -10.08 6.82 -10.44
C GLY A 70 -9.32 6.43 -11.72
N ILE A 71 -9.03 7.43 -12.54
CA ILE A 71 -8.14 7.33 -13.71
C ILE A 71 -6.86 8.15 -13.53
N GLY A 72 -6.36 8.18 -12.28
CA GLY A 72 -5.09 8.76 -11.85
C GLY A 72 -5.22 9.93 -10.90
N GLY A 73 -4.57 9.80 -9.75
CA GLY A 73 -4.44 10.81 -8.71
C GLY A 73 -2.99 11.25 -8.50
N ARG A 74 -2.79 12.27 -7.64
CA ARG A 74 -1.47 12.78 -7.28
C ARG A 74 -1.26 12.77 -5.78
N PRO A 75 -0.39 11.91 -5.25
CA PRO A 75 0.06 11.95 -3.86
C PRO A 75 0.77 13.28 -3.55
N LYS A 76 0.48 13.89 -2.39
CA LYS A 76 1.02 15.21 -2.02
C LYS A 76 1.77 15.21 -0.70
N ALA A 77 1.25 14.55 0.31
CA ALA A 77 1.84 14.56 1.63
C ALA A 77 1.52 13.26 2.37
N GLY A 78 2.46 12.78 3.16
CA GLY A 78 2.30 11.56 3.95
C GLY A 78 2.47 11.78 5.44
N ILE A 79 1.95 10.84 6.19
CA ILE A 79 2.15 10.69 7.62
C ILE A 79 2.49 9.23 7.93
N SER A 80 3.15 8.97 9.07
CA SER A 80 3.30 7.61 9.58
C SER A 80 3.04 7.55 11.08
N ALA A 81 2.50 6.42 11.55
CA ALA A 81 2.28 6.20 12.96
C ALA A 81 2.71 4.79 13.35
N PHE A 82 3.20 4.66 14.58
CA PHE A 82 3.68 3.39 15.11
C PHE A 82 3.08 3.13 16.49
N MET A 83 2.56 1.92 16.70
CA MET A 83 2.18 1.42 18.01
C MET A 83 3.10 0.23 18.30
N VAL A 84 3.86 0.33 19.39
CA VAL A 84 4.85 -0.68 19.79
C VAL A 84 4.70 -1.02 21.28
N SER A 85 5.32 -2.11 21.72
CA SER A 85 5.47 -2.41 23.15
C SER A 85 6.42 -1.41 23.83
N ASN A 86 6.74 -1.60 25.10
CA ASN A 86 7.65 -0.73 25.83
C ASN A 86 9.00 -0.62 25.11
N LEU A 87 9.56 0.59 25.07
CA LEU A 87 10.81 0.85 24.36
C LEU A 87 12.04 0.29 25.09
N GLU A 88 11.99 0.25 26.41
CA GLU A 88 13.10 -0.24 27.26
C GLU A 88 14.45 0.39 26.88
N VAL A 89 14.44 1.72 26.72
CA VAL A 89 15.64 2.48 26.28
C VAL A 89 16.79 2.23 27.26
N PRO A 90 17.95 1.76 26.79
CA PRO A 90 19.10 1.46 27.66
C PRO A 90 19.51 2.67 28.51
N GLY A 91 19.59 2.47 29.84
CA GLY A 91 19.92 3.53 30.79
C GLY A 91 18.81 4.56 31.05
N TYR A 92 17.63 4.40 30.46
CA TYR A 92 16.51 5.31 30.61
C TYR A 92 15.16 4.59 30.79
N THR A 93 15.17 3.45 31.48
CA THR A 93 13.94 2.67 31.77
C THR A 93 12.96 3.49 32.61
N GLN A 94 11.70 3.50 32.20
CA GLN A 94 10.66 4.28 32.86
C GLN A 94 9.92 3.47 33.94
N PRO A 95 9.32 4.11 34.96
CA PRO A 95 8.64 3.41 36.07
C PRO A 95 7.46 2.52 35.64
N TRP A 96 6.88 2.76 34.48
CA TRP A 96 5.78 1.94 33.93
C TRP A 96 6.27 0.81 33.03
N GLU A 97 7.55 0.80 32.63
CA GLU A 97 8.14 -0.24 31.79
C GLU A 97 8.54 -1.43 32.66
N LYS A 98 7.53 -2.22 33.02
CA LYS A 98 7.78 -3.47 33.73
C LYS A 98 8.02 -4.56 32.71
N HIS A 99 9.04 -5.39 32.94
CA HIS A 99 9.23 -6.60 32.14
C HIS A 99 8.09 -7.56 32.41
N ILE A 100 7.23 -7.76 31.43
CA ILE A 100 6.01 -8.56 31.57
C ILE A 100 6.15 -9.90 30.85
N ALA A 101 6.79 -9.91 29.67
CA ALA A 101 7.02 -11.09 28.87
C ALA A 101 8.27 -10.94 28.00
N GLU A 102 8.89 -12.05 27.65
CA GLU A 102 9.99 -12.03 26.70
C GLU A 102 9.52 -11.55 25.33
N HIS A 103 10.37 -10.79 24.66
CA HIS A 103 10.11 -10.31 23.31
C HIS A 103 10.23 -11.47 22.31
N PRO A 104 9.31 -11.59 21.31
CA PRO A 104 9.41 -12.63 20.28
C PRO A 104 10.72 -12.51 19.48
N THR A 105 11.51 -13.57 19.43
CA THR A 105 12.86 -13.58 18.85
C THR A 105 12.91 -13.28 17.35
N ARG A 106 11.79 -13.45 16.64
CA ARG A 106 11.70 -13.20 15.19
C ARG A 106 11.24 -11.79 14.83
N MET A 107 10.97 -10.96 15.80
CA MET A 107 10.53 -9.58 15.58
C MET A 107 11.62 -8.64 16.06
N ALA A 108 11.76 -7.50 15.38
CA ALA A 108 12.62 -6.43 15.83
C ALA A 108 12.13 -5.87 17.17
N ALA A 109 13.07 -5.46 18.03
CA ALA A 109 12.71 -4.87 19.31
C ALA A 109 11.90 -3.56 19.11
N PRO A 110 11.00 -3.20 20.05
CA PRO A 110 10.21 -1.99 19.94
C PRO A 110 11.04 -0.72 19.71
N LEU A 111 12.21 -0.62 20.34
CA LEU A 111 13.12 0.50 20.14
C LEU A 111 13.69 0.52 18.71
N ASP A 112 14.12 -0.63 18.19
CA ASP A 112 14.65 -0.72 16.81
C ASP A 112 13.57 -0.35 15.77
N ILE A 113 12.32 -0.78 16.01
CA ILE A 113 11.20 -0.38 15.15
C ILE A 113 11.04 1.15 15.16
N MET A 114 11.15 1.79 16.32
CA MET A 114 11.00 3.25 16.42
C MET A 114 12.21 4.03 15.91
N LEU A 115 13.41 3.44 15.90
CA LEU A 115 14.59 4.05 15.32
C LEU A 115 14.62 3.94 13.79
N GLU A 116 14.28 2.78 13.25
CA GLU A 116 14.44 2.48 11.82
C GLU A 116 13.16 2.71 11.00
N GLY A 117 12.00 2.38 11.55
CA GLY A 117 10.73 2.44 10.82
C GLY A 117 10.39 3.85 10.30
N PRO A 118 10.41 4.90 11.14
CA PRO A 118 10.16 6.27 10.68
C PRO A 118 11.14 6.75 9.62
N ILE A 119 12.42 6.35 9.71
CA ILE A 119 13.45 6.67 8.73
C ILE A 119 13.16 5.96 7.41
N GLY A 120 12.80 4.68 7.45
CA GLY A 120 12.43 3.91 6.25
C GLY A 120 11.27 4.54 5.49
N GLY A 121 10.18 4.87 6.19
CA GLY A 121 9.02 5.52 5.58
C GLY A 121 9.34 6.90 5.01
N ALA A 122 10.13 7.71 5.74
CA ALA A 122 10.54 9.03 5.28
C ALA A 122 11.50 8.93 4.08
N ALA A 123 12.40 7.96 4.05
CA ALA A 123 13.33 7.73 2.94
C ALA A 123 12.59 7.42 1.64
N PHE A 124 11.59 6.52 1.68
CA PHE A 124 10.77 6.23 0.51
C PHE A 124 10.05 7.47 -0.01
N GLY A 125 9.34 8.18 0.87
CA GLY A 125 8.62 9.39 0.49
C GLY A 125 9.54 10.48 -0.07
N ASN A 126 10.73 10.66 0.51
CA ASN A 126 11.71 11.64 0.08
C ASN A 126 12.28 11.33 -1.32
N GLU A 127 12.61 10.07 -1.58
CA GLU A 127 13.14 9.63 -2.88
C GLU A 127 12.06 9.66 -3.96
N PHE A 128 10.84 9.26 -3.65
CA PHE A 128 9.68 9.41 -4.54
C PHE A 128 9.39 10.89 -4.83
N GLY A 129 9.62 11.78 -3.88
CA GLY A 129 9.34 13.22 -3.99
C GLY A 129 8.02 13.65 -3.37
N ARG A 130 7.55 12.94 -2.35
CA ARG A 130 6.39 13.28 -1.51
C ARG A 130 6.84 13.40 -0.05
N PRO A 131 6.71 14.57 0.61
CA PRO A 131 7.18 14.75 1.97
C PRO A 131 6.35 13.93 2.97
N GLN A 132 7.05 13.29 3.92
CA GLN A 132 6.47 12.77 5.15
C GLN A 132 6.41 13.93 6.16
N LEU A 133 5.23 14.51 6.37
CA LEU A 133 5.08 15.76 7.11
C LEU A 133 5.14 15.58 8.62
N CYS A 134 4.53 14.53 9.12
CA CYS A 134 4.44 14.28 10.54
C CYS A 134 4.15 12.82 10.83
N GLY A 135 4.09 12.48 12.11
CA GLY A 135 3.73 11.16 12.56
C GLY A 135 3.40 11.15 14.04
N MET A 136 3.06 10.00 14.52
CA MET A 136 2.84 9.77 15.95
C MET A 136 3.27 8.37 16.33
N PHE A 137 3.56 8.16 17.61
CA PHE A 137 3.68 6.81 18.12
C PHE A 137 3.02 6.64 19.49
N ARG A 138 2.75 5.40 19.85
CA ARG A 138 2.22 4.99 21.14
C ARG A 138 2.95 3.75 21.61
N THR A 139 3.12 3.65 22.91
CA THR A 139 3.63 2.44 23.55
C THR A 139 2.58 1.88 24.48
N LEU A 140 2.44 0.56 24.50
CA LEU A 140 1.59 -0.13 25.46
C LEU A 140 2.11 -1.53 25.70
N GLN A 141 2.36 -1.85 26.96
CA GLN A 141 2.58 -3.20 27.43
C GLN A 141 2.09 -3.31 28.86
N LEU A 142 1.15 -4.21 29.11
CA LEU A 142 0.55 -4.39 30.42
C LEU A 142 0.10 -5.83 30.63
N GLU A 143 -0.08 -6.19 31.88
CA GLU A 143 -0.78 -7.39 32.30
C GLU A 143 -2.15 -7.03 32.84
N HIS A 144 -3.20 -7.69 32.33
CA HIS A 144 -4.56 -7.53 32.80
C HIS A 144 -5.25 -8.88 32.88
N ASN A 145 -5.77 -9.23 34.08
CA ASN A 145 -6.44 -10.51 34.35
C ASN A 145 -5.58 -11.73 33.96
N GLY A 146 -4.28 -11.71 34.24
CA GLY A 146 -3.35 -12.80 33.90
C GLY A 146 -3.03 -12.91 32.41
N GLN A 147 -3.45 -11.95 31.60
CA GLN A 147 -3.14 -11.89 30.18
C GLN A 147 -2.15 -10.75 29.88
N HIS A 148 -1.06 -11.07 29.20
CA HIS A 148 -0.13 -10.07 28.67
C HIS A 148 -0.72 -9.42 27.44
N ARG A 149 -0.66 -8.10 27.37
CA ARG A 149 -1.12 -7.29 26.25
C ARG A 149 -0.04 -6.29 25.87
N GLY A 150 0.27 -6.23 24.58
CA GLY A 150 1.28 -5.32 24.05
C GLY A 150 1.29 -5.36 22.53
N TYR A 151 2.03 -4.45 21.94
CA TYR A 151 2.22 -4.35 20.49
C TYR A 151 3.58 -4.94 20.10
N HIS A 152 3.85 -6.23 20.44
CA HIS A 152 5.08 -6.89 19.99
C HIS A 152 5.09 -7.04 18.47
N LYS A 153 3.97 -7.47 17.85
CA LYS A 153 3.70 -7.20 16.45
C LYS A 153 3.20 -5.75 16.38
N PRO A 154 3.99 -4.82 15.85
CA PRO A 154 3.62 -3.41 15.87
C PRO A 154 2.39 -3.16 15.00
N ILE A 155 1.75 -2.02 15.22
CA ILE A 155 0.90 -1.42 14.21
C ILE A 155 1.73 -0.32 13.56
N MET A 156 2.04 -0.49 12.28
CA MET A 156 2.63 0.56 11.44
C MET A 156 1.55 1.10 10.53
N VAL A 157 1.29 2.38 10.61
CA VAL A 157 0.31 3.08 9.79
C VAL A 157 1.04 3.99 8.82
N ALA A 158 0.78 3.82 7.54
CA ALA A 158 1.14 4.76 6.50
C ALA A 158 -0.14 5.47 6.05
N GLY A 159 -0.14 6.78 6.08
CA GLY A 159 -1.27 7.57 5.64
C GLY A 159 -0.84 8.72 4.75
N GLY A 160 -1.73 9.19 3.91
CA GLY A 160 -1.46 10.26 3.00
C GLY A 160 -2.67 11.01 2.53
N MET A 161 -2.37 12.13 1.93
CA MET A 161 -3.32 13.01 1.27
C MET A 161 -2.78 13.40 -0.09
N GLY A 162 -3.65 13.29 -1.07
CA GLY A 162 -3.39 13.73 -2.43
C GLY A 162 -4.52 14.59 -2.97
N ASN A 163 -4.47 14.82 -4.25
CA ASN A 163 -5.57 15.44 -4.98
C ASN A 163 -5.70 14.87 -6.38
N MET A 164 -6.87 15.07 -6.97
CA MET A 164 -7.16 14.69 -8.34
C MET A 164 -8.14 15.66 -8.98
N LYS A 165 -8.17 15.69 -10.29
CA LYS A 165 -9.20 16.42 -11.02
C LYS A 165 -10.54 15.69 -10.86
N ARG A 166 -11.62 16.42 -10.59
CA ARG A 166 -12.96 15.84 -10.42
C ARG A 166 -13.39 14.99 -11.62
N GLU A 167 -13.02 15.38 -12.83
CA GLU A 167 -13.32 14.64 -14.05
C GLU A 167 -12.64 13.26 -14.15
N HIS A 168 -11.66 12.98 -13.27
CA HIS A 168 -10.91 11.73 -13.24
C HIS A 168 -11.28 10.83 -12.04
N VAL A 169 -12.25 11.20 -11.23
CA VAL A 169 -12.64 10.44 -10.03
C VAL A 169 -13.23 9.09 -10.39
N ASP A 170 -14.07 9.05 -11.40
CA ASP A 170 -14.73 7.82 -11.80
C ASP A 170 -13.92 7.04 -12.84
N LYS A 171 -13.70 5.75 -12.56
CA LYS A 171 -13.14 4.81 -13.54
C LYS A 171 -14.11 4.65 -14.70
N LYS A 172 -13.56 4.57 -15.90
CA LYS A 172 -14.37 4.34 -17.11
C LYS A 172 -14.66 2.84 -17.26
N PRO A 173 -15.81 2.45 -17.83
CA PRO A 173 -16.06 1.05 -18.17
C PRO A 173 -14.96 0.50 -19.08
N ILE A 174 -14.56 -0.74 -18.83
CA ILE A 174 -13.57 -1.45 -19.66
C ILE A 174 -14.34 -2.26 -20.69
N PRO A 175 -14.34 -1.87 -21.98
CA PRO A 175 -15.00 -2.65 -23.02
C PRO A 175 -14.20 -3.91 -23.36
N PRO A 176 -14.84 -4.94 -23.96
CA PRO A 176 -14.11 -6.06 -24.56
C PRO A 176 -13.04 -5.57 -25.53
N THR A 177 -11.96 -6.31 -25.66
CA THR A 177 -10.77 -5.97 -26.46
C THR A 177 -9.91 -4.82 -25.93
N ALA A 178 -10.26 -4.17 -24.81
CA ALA A 178 -9.36 -3.26 -24.15
C ALA A 178 -8.09 -4.01 -23.75
N LEU A 179 -6.94 -3.43 -24.04
CA LEU A 179 -5.65 -4.01 -23.67
C LEU A 179 -5.41 -3.84 -22.18
N ILE A 180 -4.99 -4.90 -21.55
CA ILE A 180 -4.60 -4.88 -20.14
C ILE A 180 -3.09 -4.85 -20.06
N LEU A 181 -2.58 -3.83 -19.36
CA LEU A 181 -1.15 -3.55 -19.25
C LEU A 181 -0.68 -3.69 -17.82
N GLN A 182 0.58 -4.12 -17.68
CA GLN A 182 1.36 -3.93 -16.46
C GLN A 182 2.32 -2.77 -16.70
N LEU A 183 2.27 -1.75 -15.84
CA LEU A 183 3.21 -0.63 -15.79
C LEU A 183 4.14 -0.80 -14.59
N GLY A 184 5.43 -0.49 -14.77
CA GLY A 184 6.40 -0.42 -13.68
C GLY A 184 7.39 -1.57 -13.65
N GLY A 185 7.92 -1.87 -12.47
CA GLY A 185 9.03 -2.79 -12.27
C GLY A 185 8.74 -4.24 -12.61
N PRO A 186 9.80 -5.08 -12.67
CA PRO A 186 9.65 -6.49 -12.99
C PRO A 186 9.13 -7.32 -11.82
N ALA A 187 8.62 -8.49 -12.13
CA ALA A 187 8.39 -9.54 -11.16
C ALA A 187 9.74 -10.08 -10.63
N MET A 188 9.83 -10.29 -9.34
CA MET A 188 10.98 -10.86 -8.63
C MET A 188 10.49 -11.81 -7.53
N LYS A 189 11.37 -12.65 -6.99
CA LYS A 189 11.05 -13.56 -5.86
C LYS A 189 11.03 -12.81 -4.53
N ILE A 190 10.10 -11.87 -4.37
CA ILE A 190 9.91 -11.08 -3.16
C ILE A 190 8.43 -10.97 -2.81
N GLY A 191 8.14 -10.86 -1.51
CA GLY A 191 6.78 -10.70 -1.01
C GLY A 191 5.89 -11.92 -1.23
N LEU A 192 6.44 -13.09 -1.51
CA LEU A 192 5.67 -14.32 -1.72
C LEU A 192 4.91 -14.68 -0.44
N GLY A 193 3.58 -14.65 -0.53
CA GLY A 193 2.71 -14.92 0.63
C GLY A 193 2.64 -13.83 1.68
N GLY A 194 3.13 -12.61 1.41
CA GLY A 194 3.15 -11.48 2.35
C GLY A 194 1.78 -11.07 2.86
N GLY A 195 0.79 -11.02 1.99
CA GLY A 195 -0.60 -10.72 2.36
C GLY A 195 -1.18 -11.75 3.32
N ALA A 196 -0.90 -13.04 3.11
CA ALA A 196 -1.29 -14.11 4.03
C ALA A 196 -0.55 -13.99 5.37
N ALA A 197 0.76 -13.71 5.36
CA ALA A 197 1.58 -13.53 6.55
C ALA A 197 1.08 -12.42 7.46
N SER A 198 0.56 -11.33 6.89
CA SER A 198 -0.02 -10.22 7.66
C SER A 198 -1.23 -10.62 8.47
N SER A 199 -2.02 -11.58 8.01
CA SER A 199 -3.26 -12.04 8.63
C SER A 199 -3.07 -13.16 9.66
N ILE A 200 -1.90 -13.78 9.73
CA ILE A 200 -1.60 -14.91 10.63
C ILE A 200 -0.98 -14.41 11.94
N GLY A 201 -1.20 -15.15 13.02
CA GLY A 201 -0.56 -14.90 14.32
C GLY A 201 0.95 -14.99 14.22
N ALA A 202 1.64 -14.12 14.94
CA ALA A 202 3.11 -14.10 14.97
C ALA A 202 3.71 -15.45 15.37
N GLY A 203 4.73 -15.91 14.64
CA GLY A 203 5.44 -17.16 14.95
C GLY A 203 4.77 -18.43 14.42
N SER A 204 3.67 -18.34 13.69
CA SER A 204 2.99 -19.51 13.11
C SER A 204 3.57 -20.00 11.78
N GLN A 205 4.45 -19.22 11.15
CA GLN A 205 5.14 -19.57 9.91
C GLN A 205 6.60 -19.98 10.13
N SER A 206 7.25 -20.51 9.09
CA SER A 206 8.70 -20.74 9.11
C SER A 206 9.46 -19.40 9.02
N GLU A 207 10.65 -19.35 9.60
CA GLU A 207 11.52 -18.16 9.57
C GLU A 207 11.83 -17.72 8.12
N ALA A 208 12.09 -18.67 7.23
CA ALA A 208 12.35 -18.37 5.82
C ALA A 208 11.15 -17.66 5.16
N LEU A 209 9.92 -18.11 5.45
CA LEU A 209 8.71 -17.51 4.89
C LEU A 209 8.44 -16.11 5.45
N ASP A 210 8.79 -15.86 6.72
CA ASP A 210 8.71 -14.53 7.33
C ASP A 210 9.64 -13.55 6.58
N PHE A 211 10.88 -13.94 6.26
CA PHE A 211 11.81 -13.11 5.50
C PHE A 211 11.41 -12.94 4.03
N ASP A 212 10.92 -13.99 3.39
CA ASP A 212 10.45 -13.94 2.00
C ASP A 212 9.21 -13.04 1.83
N SER A 213 8.44 -12.84 2.92
CA SER A 213 7.29 -11.93 2.94
C SER A 213 7.68 -10.46 2.97
N VAL A 214 8.90 -10.10 3.32
CA VAL A 214 9.38 -8.73 3.36
C VAL A 214 9.62 -8.24 1.93
N GLN A 215 8.96 -7.16 1.59
CA GLN A 215 9.08 -6.50 0.30
C GLN A 215 10.28 -5.55 0.30
N ARG A 216 10.76 -5.20 -0.89
CA ARG A 216 11.81 -4.19 -1.07
C ARG A 216 11.30 -3.14 -2.04
N GLY A 217 11.38 -1.88 -1.63
CA GLY A 217 10.90 -0.76 -2.41
C GLY A 217 11.92 -0.23 -3.40
N ASN A 218 11.43 0.33 -4.51
CA ASN A 218 12.19 1.11 -5.46
C ASN A 218 11.43 2.43 -5.73
N PRO A 219 11.59 3.44 -4.86
CA PRO A 219 10.84 4.70 -4.97
C PRO A 219 11.02 5.42 -6.30
N GLU A 220 12.19 5.28 -6.93
CA GLU A 220 12.48 5.85 -8.24
C GLU A 220 11.60 5.22 -9.33
N MET A 221 11.43 3.89 -9.32
CA MET A 221 10.54 3.21 -10.26
C MET A 221 9.09 3.65 -10.05
N GLU A 222 8.65 3.75 -8.80
CA GLU A 222 7.30 4.23 -8.48
C GLU A 222 7.08 5.68 -8.93
N ARG A 223 8.12 6.52 -8.83
CA ARG A 223 8.08 7.88 -9.36
C ARG A 223 7.96 7.90 -10.87
N ARG A 224 8.64 7.02 -11.59
CA ARG A 224 8.49 6.88 -13.05
C ARG A 224 7.06 6.50 -13.44
N CYS A 225 6.46 5.54 -12.72
CA CYS A 225 5.05 5.18 -12.90
C CYS A 225 4.14 6.40 -12.70
N GLN A 226 4.34 7.15 -11.61
CA GLN A 226 3.57 8.35 -11.33
C GLN A 226 3.72 9.41 -12.42
N GLN A 227 4.90 9.56 -13.00
CA GLN A 227 5.11 10.50 -14.11
C GLN A 227 4.34 10.10 -15.38
N VAL A 228 4.20 8.79 -15.65
CA VAL A 228 3.34 8.30 -16.74
C VAL A 228 1.87 8.63 -16.43
N ILE A 229 1.41 8.36 -15.21
CA ILE A 229 0.06 8.70 -14.75
C ILE A 229 -0.19 10.22 -14.88
N ASP A 230 0.75 11.03 -14.39
CA ASP A 230 0.69 12.49 -14.50
C ASP A 230 0.61 12.97 -15.97
N GLY A 231 1.35 12.31 -16.86
CA GLY A 231 1.29 12.55 -18.29
C GLY A 231 -0.09 12.25 -18.89
N CYS A 232 -0.69 11.14 -18.47
CA CYS A 232 -2.07 10.79 -18.89
C CYS A 232 -3.10 11.79 -18.35
N ILE A 233 -2.99 12.18 -17.07
CA ILE A 233 -3.87 13.19 -16.45
C ILE A 233 -3.78 14.53 -17.20
N ALA A 234 -2.59 14.92 -17.66
CA ALA A 234 -2.38 16.18 -18.38
C ALA A 234 -3.03 16.22 -19.78
N LEU A 235 -3.42 15.07 -20.32
CA LEU A 235 -4.19 14.98 -21.56
C LEU A 235 -5.69 15.29 -21.38
N GLY A 236 -6.17 15.41 -20.14
CA GLY A 236 -7.56 15.74 -19.85
C GLY A 236 -8.54 14.72 -20.43
N ALA A 237 -9.44 15.17 -21.31
CA ALA A 237 -10.42 14.29 -21.97
C ALA A 237 -9.78 13.20 -22.85
N ASP A 238 -8.57 13.43 -23.34
CA ASP A 238 -7.79 12.47 -24.14
C ASP A 238 -6.95 11.51 -23.31
N ASN A 239 -7.13 11.50 -21.99
CA ASN A 239 -6.48 10.53 -21.09
C ASN A 239 -6.73 9.09 -21.60
N PRO A 240 -5.66 8.36 -21.98
CA PRO A 240 -5.80 7.02 -22.57
C PRO A 240 -6.24 5.96 -21.57
N MET A 241 -6.09 6.20 -20.26
CA MET A 241 -6.47 5.25 -19.23
C MET A 241 -7.99 5.18 -19.09
N LEU A 242 -8.53 3.97 -19.07
CA LEU A 242 -9.92 3.68 -18.74
C LEU A 242 -10.09 3.41 -17.25
N SER A 243 -9.18 2.63 -16.70
CA SER A 243 -9.12 2.23 -15.32
C SER A 243 -7.69 1.89 -14.95
N ILE A 244 -7.34 2.04 -13.69
CA ILE A 244 -6.02 1.70 -13.13
C ILE A 244 -6.20 1.07 -11.76
N HIS A 245 -5.36 0.10 -11.42
CA HIS A 245 -5.26 -0.49 -10.10
C HIS A 245 -3.77 -0.67 -9.74
N ASP A 246 -3.41 -0.48 -8.48
CA ASP A 246 -2.06 -0.76 -8.02
C ASP A 246 -1.83 -2.26 -7.79
N ILE A 247 -0.58 -2.67 -7.67
CA ILE A 247 -0.19 -4.03 -7.33
C ILE A 247 0.42 -4.02 -5.93
N GLY A 248 -0.33 -4.59 -5.00
CA GLY A 248 0.06 -4.76 -3.60
C GLY A 248 0.04 -6.23 -3.18
N ALA A 249 -0.65 -6.51 -2.07
CA ALA A 249 -0.79 -7.86 -1.54
C ALA A 249 -1.40 -8.82 -2.55
N GLY A 250 -0.82 -10.03 -2.67
CA GLY A 250 -1.24 -11.04 -3.64
C GLY A 250 -0.70 -10.82 -5.06
N GLY A 251 -0.03 -9.71 -5.34
CA GLY A 251 0.56 -9.45 -6.64
C GLY A 251 -0.48 -9.32 -7.76
N LEU A 252 -0.14 -9.82 -8.94
CA LEU A 252 -1.04 -9.82 -10.10
C LEU A 252 -2.27 -10.71 -9.90
N SER A 253 -2.20 -11.70 -9.00
CA SER A 253 -3.34 -12.56 -8.68
C SER A 253 -4.50 -11.82 -8.00
N ASN A 254 -4.25 -10.64 -7.49
CA ASN A 254 -5.24 -9.73 -6.93
C ASN A 254 -5.58 -8.59 -7.90
N GLY A 255 -4.58 -7.82 -8.32
CA GLY A 255 -4.82 -6.60 -9.09
C GLY A 255 -5.45 -6.81 -10.48
N LEU A 256 -5.11 -7.90 -11.18
CA LEU A 256 -5.69 -8.18 -12.51
C LEU A 256 -7.17 -8.60 -12.41
N PRO A 257 -7.57 -9.54 -11.54
CA PRO A 257 -8.99 -9.84 -11.34
C PRO A 257 -9.83 -8.65 -10.89
N GLU A 258 -9.32 -7.84 -9.96
CA GLU A 258 -10.03 -6.64 -9.50
C GLU A 258 -10.23 -5.63 -10.64
N LEU A 259 -9.22 -5.45 -11.50
CA LEU A 259 -9.33 -4.55 -12.64
C LEU A 259 -10.42 -4.98 -13.63
N VAL A 260 -10.58 -6.29 -13.87
CA VAL A 260 -11.53 -6.84 -14.86
C VAL A 260 -12.75 -7.50 -14.22
N GLU A 261 -13.06 -7.19 -12.95
CA GLU A 261 -14.18 -7.79 -12.20
C GLU A 261 -15.50 -7.81 -12.96
N ALA A 262 -15.80 -6.73 -13.67
CA ALA A 262 -17.07 -6.57 -14.38
C ALA A 262 -17.12 -7.26 -15.74
N THR A 263 -15.99 -7.69 -16.31
CA THR A 263 -15.90 -8.14 -17.71
C THR A 263 -15.31 -9.54 -17.86
N GLY A 264 -14.31 -9.87 -17.06
CA GLY A 264 -13.41 -10.99 -17.29
C GLY A 264 -12.18 -10.57 -18.08
N GLY A 265 -11.21 -11.47 -18.20
CA GLY A 265 -9.98 -11.17 -18.92
C GLY A 265 -9.18 -12.41 -19.28
N HIS A 266 -8.45 -12.30 -20.38
CA HIS A 266 -7.53 -13.31 -20.85
C HIS A 266 -6.09 -12.79 -20.78
N PHE A 267 -5.25 -13.49 -20.03
CA PHE A 267 -3.91 -13.06 -19.67
C PHE A 267 -2.84 -14.05 -20.15
N HIS A 268 -1.65 -13.53 -20.47
CA HIS A 268 -0.49 -14.27 -20.93
C HIS A 268 0.65 -14.17 -19.93
N LEU A 269 0.87 -15.23 -19.15
CA LEU A 269 1.82 -15.23 -18.05
C LEU A 269 3.23 -14.81 -18.47
N ARG A 270 3.71 -15.29 -19.63
CA ARG A 270 5.09 -15.03 -20.11
C ARG A 270 5.29 -13.68 -20.77
N LYS A 271 4.24 -12.86 -20.87
CA LYS A 271 4.34 -11.44 -21.23
C LYS A 271 4.56 -10.52 -20.05
N ILE A 272 4.38 -11.02 -18.82
CA ILE A 272 4.67 -10.29 -17.59
C ILE A 272 6.17 -10.04 -17.52
N HIS A 273 6.56 -8.78 -17.33
CA HIS A 273 7.97 -8.42 -17.18
C HIS A 273 8.56 -9.10 -15.95
N ASN A 274 9.65 -9.81 -16.11
CA ASN A 274 10.24 -10.68 -15.10
C ASN A 274 11.77 -10.66 -15.20
N GLU A 275 12.46 -10.37 -14.09
CA GLU A 275 13.92 -10.36 -14.00
C GLU A 275 14.52 -11.75 -13.75
N ASP A 276 13.75 -12.70 -13.25
CA ASP A 276 14.22 -14.04 -12.94
C ASP A 276 13.50 -15.10 -13.78
N SER A 277 14.16 -15.57 -14.83
CA SER A 277 13.61 -16.58 -15.73
C SER A 277 13.34 -17.95 -15.06
N SER A 278 13.84 -18.16 -13.83
CA SER A 278 13.60 -19.40 -13.06
C SER A 278 12.27 -19.39 -12.30
N MET A 279 11.56 -18.25 -12.26
CA MET A 279 10.28 -18.17 -11.56
C MET A 279 9.23 -19.11 -12.14
N SER A 280 8.59 -19.85 -11.24
CA SER A 280 7.43 -20.67 -11.56
C SER A 280 6.22 -19.81 -11.95
N PRO A 281 5.20 -20.39 -12.59
CA PRO A 281 3.94 -19.67 -12.89
C PRO A 281 3.32 -19.01 -11.67
N MET A 282 3.30 -19.69 -10.53
CA MET A 282 2.77 -19.16 -9.27
C MET A 282 3.60 -17.98 -8.76
N GLU A 283 4.93 -18.09 -8.77
CA GLU A 283 5.80 -16.99 -8.34
C GLU A 283 5.65 -15.75 -9.22
N ILE A 284 5.51 -15.91 -10.55
CA ILE A 284 5.26 -14.78 -11.46
C ILE A 284 3.90 -14.12 -11.16
N TRP A 285 2.88 -14.93 -10.88
CA TRP A 285 1.52 -14.44 -10.69
C TRP A 285 1.25 -13.85 -9.32
N CYS A 286 1.87 -14.42 -8.26
CA CYS A 286 1.56 -14.10 -6.88
C CYS A 286 2.63 -13.29 -6.13
N ASN A 287 3.77 -12.94 -6.77
CA ASN A 287 4.78 -12.14 -6.10
C ASN A 287 4.28 -10.72 -5.84
N GLU A 288 4.67 -10.16 -4.71
CA GLU A 288 4.30 -8.81 -4.29
C GLU A 288 5.42 -7.80 -4.59
N SER A 289 6.12 -7.96 -5.72
CA SER A 289 7.08 -6.95 -6.18
C SER A 289 6.35 -5.62 -6.34
N GLN A 290 6.86 -4.62 -5.64
CA GLN A 290 6.26 -3.29 -5.54
C GLN A 290 6.45 -2.48 -6.84
N GLU A 291 5.94 -1.24 -6.83
CA GLU A 291 6.11 -0.27 -7.92
C GLU A 291 5.54 -0.75 -9.25
N ARG A 292 4.37 -1.41 -9.17
CA ARG A 292 3.63 -1.90 -10.32
C ARG A 292 2.17 -1.45 -10.28
N TYR A 293 1.62 -1.24 -11.45
CA TYR A 293 0.21 -0.97 -11.67
C TYR A 293 -0.31 -1.85 -12.79
N VAL A 294 -1.59 -2.14 -12.77
CA VAL A 294 -2.32 -2.69 -13.91
C VAL A 294 -3.35 -1.69 -14.38
N MET A 295 -3.56 -1.62 -15.69
CA MET A 295 -4.47 -0.64 -16.27
C MET A 295 -5.06 -1.13 -17.57
N ALA A 296 -6.21 -0.54 -17.94
CA ALA A 296 -6.89 -0.79 -19.19
C ALA A 296 -6.75 0.41 -20.13
N VAL A 297 -6.37 0.13 -21.39
CA VAL A 297 -6.19 1.13 -22.46
C VAL A 297 -6.79 0.58 -23.76
N MET A 298 -7.47 1.42 -24.52
CA MET A 298 -7.98 1.00 -25.82
C MET A 298 -6.86 0.80 -26.85
N PRO A 299 -6.98 -0.16 -27.79
CA PRO A 299 -5.97 -0.41 -28.81
C PRO A 299 -5.56 0.81 -29.63
N ASP A 300 -6.50 1.70 -29.94
CA ASP A 300 -6.25 2.93 -30.70
C ASP A 300 -5.50 4.02 -29.91
N ARG A 301 -5.34 3.84 -28.59
CA ARG A 301 -4.65 4.76 -27.68
C ARG A 301 -3.28 4.21 -27.20
N ILE A 302 -2.93 2.98 -27.56
CA ILE A 302 -1.72 2.30 -27.02
C ILE A 302 -0.43 3.01 -27.41
N ASP A 303 -0.33 3.54 -28.63
CA ASP A 303 0.88 4.22 -29.09
C ASP A 303 1.13 5.51 -28.29
N ALA A 304 0.09 6.28 -28.02
CA ALA A 304 0.18 7.49 -27.20
C ALA A 304 0.61 7.15 -25.77
N PHE A 305 0.06 6.09 -25.18
CA PHE A 305 0.42 5.62 -23.85
C PHE A 305 1.87 5.12 -23.81
N THR A 306 2.28 4.30 -24.77
CA THR A 306 3.64 3.77 -24.86
C THR A 306 4.68 4.87 -25.04
N ALA A 307 4.33 5.93 -25.78
CA ALA A 307 5.19 7.11 -25.94
C ALA A 307 5.44 7.82 -24.60
N LEU A 308 4.44 7.92 -23.72
CA LEU A 308 4.60 8.42 -22.35
C LEU A 308 5.51 7.53 -21.54
N CYS A 309 5.30 6.21 -21.57
CA CYS A 309 6.15 5.24 -20.86
C CYS A 309 7.62 5.33 -21.30
N THR A 310 7.87 5.44 -22.60
CA THR A 310 9.21 5.59 -23.18
C THR A 310 9.87 6.88 -22.72
N ARG A 311 9.13 7.99 -22.72
CA ARG A 311 9.62 9.30 -22.24
C ARG A 311 10.08 9.23 -20.78
N GLU A 312 9.29 8.59 -19.94
CA GLU A 312 9.58 8.47 -18.49
C GLU A 312 10.49 7.29 -18.15
N ARG A 313 10.94 6.51 -19.15
CA ARG A 313 11.74 5.29 -18.97
C ARG A 313 11.06 4.31 -18.01
N CYS A 314 9.74 4.26 -18.07
CA CYS A 314 8.92 3.37 -17.27
C CYS A 314 8.59 2.11 -18.07
N PRO A 315 8.98 0.90 -17.59
CA PRO A 315 8.64 -0.34 -18.27
C PRO A 315 7.13 -0.53 -18.38
N VAL A 316 6.69 -1.09 -19.50
CA VAL A 316 5.29 -1.44 -19.74
C VAL A 316 5.20 -2.72 -20.55
N ALA A 317 4.23 -3.57 -20.21
CA ALA A 317 3.94 -4.80 -20.96
C ALA A 317 2.43 -4.94 -21.17
N ILE A 318 2.02 -5.33 -22.38
CA ILE A 318 0.65 -5.76 -22.65
C ILE A 318 0.56 -7.21 -22.19
N VAL A 319 -0.16 -7.43 -21.08
CA VAL A 319 -0.21 -8.76 -20.43
C VAL A 319 -1.49 -9.53 -20.77
N GLY A 320 -2.46 -8.89 -21.39
CA GLY A 320 -3.72 -9.52 -21.76
C GLY A 320 -4.72 -8.55 -22.36
N GLU A 321 -5.96 -8.98 -22.42
CA GLU A 321 -7.10 -8.21 -22.91
C GLU A 321 -8.34 -8.47 -22.06
N ALA A 322 -9.23 -7.49 -21.98
CA ALA A 322 -10.54 -7.66 -21.36
C ALA A 322 -11.47 -8.45 -22.28
N THR A 323 -12.33 -9.26 -21.69
CA THR A 323 -13.36 -10.05 -22.36
C THR A 323 -14.77 -9.57 -21.95
N ASP A 324 -15.80 -10.29 -22.33
CA ASP A 324 -17.19 -10.06 -21.89
C ASP A 324 -17.86 -11.36 -21.41
N ASP A 325 -17.05 -12.41 -21.19
CA ASP A 325 -17.51 -13.75 -20.84
C ASP A 325 -17.51 -14.03 -19.33
N GLY A 326 -17.01 -13.09 -18.53
CA GLY A 326 -16.92 -13.25 -17.08
C GLY A 326 -15.92 -14.33 -16.63
N GLN A 327 -14.95 -14.69 -17.50
CA GLN A 327 -13.92 -15.67 -17.19
C GLN A 327 -12.60 -15.00 -16.84
N LEU A 328 -11.88 -15.60 -15.92
CA LEU A 328 -10.47 -15.32 -15.65
C LEU A 328 -9.63 -16.44 -16.29
N VAL A 329 -8.94 -16.11 -17.36
CA VAL A 329 -8.07 -17.07 -18.05
C VAL A 329 -6.63 -16.59 -18.02
N LEU A 330 -5.74 -17.44 -17.51
CA LEU A 330 -4.30 -17.23 -17.54
C LEU A 330 -3.65 -18.35 -18.37
N GLU A 331 -2.97 -17.99 -19.44
CA GLU A 331 -2.22 -18.93 -20.30
C GLU A 331 -0.73 -18.88 -20.01
N ASP A 332 -0.11 -20.06 -19.93
CA ASP A 332 1.34 -20.23 -19.93
C ASP A 332 1.81 -20.84 -21.24
N SER A 333 2.42 -20.02 -22.09
CA SER A 333 2.97 -20.48 -23.39
C SER A 333 4.17 -21.41 -23.24
N HIS A 334 4.89 -21.38 -22.10
CA HIS A 334 6.02 -22.25 -21.82
C HIS A 334 5.57 -23.69 -21.54
N PHE A 335 4.62 -23.86 -20.63
CA PHE A 335 4.07 -25.19 -20.30
C PHE A 335 2.87 -25.58 -21.20
N LYS A 336 2.41 -24.69 -22.08
CA LYS A 336 1.27 -24.90 -22.98
C LYS A 336 0.01 -25.36 -22.25
N ASN A 337 -0.27 -24.70 -21.14
CA ASN A 337 -1.45 -24.96 -20.31
C ASN A 337 -2.12 -23.65 -19.86
N LYS A 338 -3.22 -23.78 -19.16
CA LYS A 338 -3.93 -22.69 -18.51
C LYS A 338 -3.86 -22.89 -17.00
N PRO A 339 -2.92 -22.27 -16.30
CA PRO A 339 -2.84 -22.35 -14.83
C PRO A 339 -4.12 -21.86 -14.12
N ILE A 340 -4.84 -20.93 -14.76
CA ILE A 340 -6.14 -20.44 -14.27
C ILE A 340 -7.11 -20.46 -15.46
N ASP A 341 -8.29 -21.04 -15.24
CA ASP A 341 -9.43 -21.02 -16.14
C ASP A 341 -10.70 -21.16 -15.28
N MET A 342 -11.28 -20.04 -14.87
CA MET A 342 -12.37 -20.04 -13.88
C MET A 342 -13.29 -18.82 -14.06
N GLU A 343 -14.53 -18.97 -13.60
CA GLU A 343 -15.49 -17.87 -13.56
C GLU A 343 -15.09 -16.81 -12.51
N MET A 344 -15.16 -15.54 -12.87
CA MET A 344 -14.92 -14.41 -11.97
C MET A 344 -15.81 -14.46 -10.72
N GLY A 345 -17.04 -14.94 -10.85
CA GLY A 345 -17.96 -15.09 -9.73
C GLY A 345 -17.52 -16.09 -8.66
N VAL A 346 -16.63 -17.04 -9.00
CA VAL A 346 -16.02 -17.95 -8.00
C VAL A 346 -14.98 -17.21 -7.16
N LEU A 347 -14.22 -16.33 -7.78
CA LEU A 347 -13.15 -15.57 -7.12
C LEU A 347 -13.67 -14.37 -6.33
N LEU A 348 -14.47 -13.52 -6.99
CA LEU A 348 -14.93 -12.23 -6.46
C LEU A 348 -16.44 -12.22 -6.14
N GLY A 349 -17.08 -13.38 -6.15
CA GLY A 349 -18.49 -13.53 -5.83
C GLY A 349 -18.80 -13.20 -4.37
N LYS A 350 -20.08 -12.98 -4.09
CA LYS A 350 -20.54 -12.66 -2.74
C LYS A 350 -20.35 -13.85 -1.81
N THR A 351 -19.52 -13.69 -0.80
CA THR A 351 -19.42 -14.65 0.30
C THR A 351 -20.72 -14.74 1.10
N PRO A 352 -21.03 -15.89 1.74
CA PRO A 352 -22.17 -16.00 2.63
C PRO A 352 -22.11 -14.92 3.73
N LYS A 353 -23.27 -14.32 4.02
CA LYS A 353 -23.37 -13.32 5.10
C LYS A 353 -23.03 -13.96 6.44
N MET A 354 -22.09 -13.39 7.15
CA MET A 354 -21.78 -13.77 8.53
C MET A 354 -22.79 -13.11 9.47
N LEU A 355 -23.52 -13.92 10.27
CA LEU A 355 -24.33 -13.41 11.37
C LEU A 355 -23.46 -13.29 12.63
N LYS A 356 -23.28 -12.07 13.13
CA LYS A 356 -22.65 -11.82 14.43
C LYS A 356 -23.73 -11.48 15.45
N ASP A 357 -24.08 -12.45 16.30
CA ASP A 357 -24.95 -12.22 17.45
C ASP A 357 -24.09 -11.84 18.65
N VAL A 358 -24.05 -10.55 18.95
CA VAL A 358 -23.22 -10.00 20.02
C VAL A 358 -24.10 -9.39 21.10
N LYS A 359 -23.74 -9.63 22.37
CA LYS A 359 -24.38 -9.03 23.53
C LYS A 359 -23.41 -8.04 24.18
N ARG A 360 -23.89 -6.85 24.48
CA ARG A 360 -23.14 -5.90 25.30
C ARG A 360 -23.16 -6.38 26.75
N LEU A 361 -22.00 -6.72 27.30
CA LEU A 361 -21.84 -6.94 28.71
C LEU A 361 -21.65 -5.58 29.39
N ALA A 362 -22.45 -5.28 30.40
CA ALA A 362 -22.21 -4.10 31.24
C ALA A 362 -21.07 -4.47 32.21
N GLU A 363 -19.92 -3.86 31.99
CA GLU A 363 -18.81 -3.93 32.95
C GLU A 363 -18.90 -2.73 33.89
N THR A 364 -18.88 -3.00 35.19
CA THR A 364 -18.71 -1.98 36.21
C THR A 364 -17.23 -1.89 36.58
N HIS A 365 -16.66 -0.75 36.31
CA HIS A 365 -15.27 -0.47 36.73
C HIS A 365 -15.29 0.31 38.05
N ALA A 366 -14.34 0.00 38.93
CA ALA A 366 -14.09 0.84 40.10
C ALA A 366 -13.64 2.23 39.63
N GLU A 367 -14.00 3.24 40.39
CA GLU A 367 -13.45 4.58 40.15
C GLU A 367 -11.93 4.56 40.29
N LEU A 368 -11.26 5.39 39.48
CA LEU A 368 -9.80 5.51 39.54
C LEU A 368 -9.42 6.14 40.88
N ASP A 369 -8.74 5.37 41.74
CA ASP A 369 -8.20 5.87 42.98
C ASP A 369 -6.89 6.64 42.71
N VAL A 370 -6.93 7.95 42.95
CA VAL A 370 -5.79 8.87 42.79
C VAL A 370 -5.28 9.40 44.14
N SER A 371 -5.78 8.88 45.25
CA SER A 371 -5.46 9.38 46.58
C SER A 371 -3.96 9.33 46.95
N GLU A 372 -3.26 8.36 46.45
CA GLU A 372 -1.83 8.14 46.66
C GLU A 372 -0.93 8.85 45.66
N ILE A 373 -1.51 9.47 44.61
CA ILE A 373 -0.75 10.09 43.53
C ILE A 373 -0.37 11.52 43.89
N GLN A 374 0.93 11.77 43.98
CA GLN A 374 1.45 13.12 44.17
C GLN A 374 1.53 13.85 42.83
N LEU A 375 1.02 15.09 42.79
CA LEU A 375 0.98 15.89 41.56
C LEU A 375 2.36 16.08 40.90
N PRO A 376 3.47 16.35 41.64
CA PRO A 376 4.80 16.41 41.01
C PRO A 376 5.22 15.14 40.31
N ASP A 377 4.94 13.96 40.90
CA ASP A 377 5.26 12.67 40.30
C ASP A 377 4.43 12.39 39.05
N ALA A 378 3.16 12.77 39.09
CA ALA A 378 2.28 12.65 37.93
C ALA A 378 2.75 13.54 36.76
N ILE A 379 3.16 14.77 37.05
CA ILE A 379 3.73 15.69 36.05
C ILE A 379 5.02 15.13 35.46
N ASP A 380 5.95 14.66 36.29
CA ASP A 380 7.22 14.07 35.83
C ASP A 380 6.98 12.87 34.92
N ARG A 381 6.07 11.97 35.29
CA ARG A 381 5.72 10.79 34.48
C ARG A 381 5.10 11.18 33.14
N VAL A 382 4.18 12.14 33.11
CA VAL A 382 3.55 12.63 31.88
C VAL A 382 4.59 13.27 30.97
N LEU A 383 5.49 14.09 31.51
CA LEU A 383 6.54 14.75 30.75
C LEU A 383 7.59 13.77 30.18
N ARG A 384 7.78 12.63 30.85
CA ARG A 384 8.66 11.53 30.36
C ARG A 384 7.97 10.54 29.44
N PHE A 385 6.64 10.60 29.38
CA PHE A 385 5.88 9.64 28.58
C PHE A 385 6.26 9.73 27.10
N PRO A 386 6.59 8.62 26.40
CA PRO A 386 7.15 8.67 25.05
C PRO A 386 6.33 9.46 24.04
N ALA A 387 4.99 9.49 24.16
CA ALA A 387 4.13 10.25 23.27
C ALA A 387 4.18 11.78 23.53
N VAL A 388 4.71 12.22 24.67
CA VAL A 388 4.75 13.63 25.12
C VAL A 388 6.17 14.18 25.14
N ALA A 389 7.13 13.36 25.57
CA ALA A 389 8.52 13.75 25.77
C ALA A 389 9.24 14.14 24.47
N ASN A 390 10.37 14.79 24.63
CA ASN A 390 11.37 14.97 23.58
C ASN A 390 11.89 13.59 23.09
N LYS A 391 12.15 13.47 21.79
CA LYS A 391 12.58 12.24 21.12
C LYS A 391 14.09 12.18 20.90
N SER A 392 14.86 12.91 21.68
CA SER A 392 16.34 13.00 21.54
C SER A 392 17.12 11.91 22.27
N PHE A 393 16.47 10.82 22.67
CA PHE A 393 17.10 9.67 23.32
C PHE A 393 17.80 8.74 22.36
#